data_df2531d0de73e39da6c4f56f71567a94
#
_entry.id   df2531d0de73e39da6c4f56f71567a94
#
_cell.length_a   1.000
_cell.length_b   1.000
_cell.length_c   1.000
_cell.angle_alpha   90.00
_cell.angle_beta   90.00
_cell.angle_gamma   90.00
#
_symmetry.space_group_name_H-M   'P 1'
#
loop_
_entity.id
_entity.type
_entity.pdbx_description
1 polymer ?
#
loop_
_entity_poly.entity_id
_entity_poly.type
_entity_poly.pdbx_seq_one_letter_code
_entity_poly.pdbx_strand_id
1 'polypeptide(L)'
;AIAARHLQRRHGLNKILILDWDVHHGNGTQHLFEEDPSVFYISLHQYPHYPGTGARSEDGISRGRGATLNCPMTAGVGDAEYTQAFSEKVLPAINDYRPDMILVSAGFDAHQDDPLGNINLSTQHYRWMTEALMDCADQHCDNRILSVLEGGYDLDALAHSVSAHIGTLAGISDP
;
A
#
# COMPACT_ATOMS: atom_id res chain seq x y z
N ALA A 1 -4.46 -9.16 6.50
CA ALA A 1 -4.67 -10.60 6.21
C ALA A 1 -6.07 -11.07 6.62
N ILE A 2 -6.51 -10.88 7.88
CA ILE A 2 -7.83 -11.35 8.36
C ILE A 2 -8.98 -10.75 7.54
N ALA A 3 -8.93 -9.45 7.25
CA ALA A 3 -9.94 -8.77 6.44
C ALA A 3 -10.07 -9.42 5.05
N ALA A 4 -8.95 -9.69 4.37
CA ALA A 4 -8.95 -10.33 3.04
C ALA A 4 -9.68 -11.69 3.10
N ARG A 5 -9.34 -12.54 4.04
CA ARG A 5 -10.02 -13.84 4.20
C ARG A 5 -11.48 -13.73 4.60
N HIS A 6 -11.83 -12.73 5.42
CA HIS A 6 -13.24 -12.46 5.76
C HIS A 6 -14.04 -12.05 4.52
N LEU A 7 -13.52 -11.12 3.73
CA LEU A 7 -14.15 -10.66 2.50
C LEU A 7 -14.39 -11.80 1.50
N GLN A 8 -13.39 -12.64 1.31
CA GLN A 8 -13.52 -13.82 0.45
C GLN A 8 -14.60 -14.78 0.95
N ARG A 9 -14.58 -15.14 2.24
CA ARG A 9 -15.46 -16.18 2.80
C ARG A 9 -16.90 -15.72 3.03
N ARG A 10 -17.10 -14.44 3.39
CA ARG A 10 -18.40 -13.93 3.80
C ARG A 10 -19.09 -13.06 2.76
N HIS A 11 -18.31 -12.44 1.88
CA HIS A 11 -18.83 -11.49 0.91
C HIS A 11 -18.63 -11.92 -0.54
N GLY A 12 -17.96 -13.03 -0.77
CA GLY A 12 -17.73 -13.58 -2.11
C GLY A 12 -16.80 -12.73 -2.99
N LEU A 13 -16.02 -11.83 -2.37
CA LEU A 13 -15.02 -11.03 -3.07
C LEU A 13 -13.77 -11.89 -3.27
N ASN A 14 -13.48 -12.27 -4.49
CA ASN A 14 -12.47 -13.31 -4.77
C ASN A 14 -11.07 -12.75 -4.99
N LYS A 15 -10.97 -11.54 -5.53
CA LYS A 15 -9.70 -10.88 -5.87
C LYS A 15 -9.46 -9.70 -4.95
N ILE A 16 -8.63 -9.87 -3.95
CA ILE A 16 -8.32 -8.84 -2.97
C ILE A 16 -6.94 -8.24 -3.28
N LEU A 17 -6.87 -6.93 -3.40
CA LEU A 17 -5.61 -6.20 -3.38
C LEU A 17 -5.29 -5.78 -1.95
N ILE A 18 -4.06 -6.01 -1.51
CA ILE A 18 -3.48 -5.39 -0.32
C ILE A 18 -2.35 -4.50 -0.79
N LEU A 19 -2.52 -3.20 -0.68
CA LEU A 19 -1.45 -2.23 -0.92
C LEU A 19 -0.92 -1.74 0.42
N ASP A 20 0.38 -1.86 0.60
CA ASP A 20 1.11 -1.55 1.81
C ASP A 20 2.12 -0.44 1.50
N TRP A 21 1.99 0.70 2.14
CA TRP A 21 2.92 1.82 2.04
C TRP A 21 3.59 2.18 3.37
N ASP A 22 3.46 1.33 4.39
CA ASP A 22 4.31 1.40 5.57
C ASP A 22 5.79 1.38 5.14
N VAL A 23 6.65 2.13 5.84
CA VAL A 23 8.07 2.20 5.49
C VAL A 23 8.78 0.85 5.63
N HIS A 24 8.23 -0.05 6.46
CA HIS A 24 8.73 -1.39 6.66
C HIS A 24 8.03 -2.38 5.73
N HIS A 25 8.78 -3.35 5.22
CA HIS A 25 8.19 -4.42 4.43
C HIS A 25 7.26 -5.31 5.27
N GLY A 26 6.03 -5.48 4.85
CA GLY A 26 5.04 -6.33 5.51
C GLY A 26 5.28 -7.83 5.26
N ASN A 27 6.42 -8.35 5.74
CA ASN A 27 6.84 -9.72 5.50
C ASN A 27 5.81 -10.77 5.94
N GLY A 28 5.07 -10.52 7.02
CA GLY A 28 4.03 -11.42 7.50
C GLY A 28 2.84 -11.48 6.53
N THR A 29 2.43 -10.36 5.96
CA THR A 29 1.37 -10.30 4.93
C THR A 29 1.83 -11.00 3.67
N GLN A 30 3.03 -10.70 3.18
CA GLN A 30 3.61 -11.37 2.02
C GLN A 30 3.62 -12.90 2.20
N HIS A 31 4.17 -13.39 3.31
CA HIS A 31 4.29 -14.82 3.57
C HIS A 31 2.94 -15.56 3.61
N LEU A 32 1.89 -14.91 4.13
CA LEU A 32 0.55 -15.49 4.19
C LEU A 32 -0.11 -15.68 2.82
N PHE A 33 0.30 -14.89 1.83
CA PHE A 33 -0.34 -14.87 0.51
C PHE A 33 0.59 -15.21 -0.65
N GLU A 34 1.87 -15.47 -0.42
CA GLU A 34 2.87 -15.72 -1.48
C GLU A 34 2.59 -16.93 -2.38
N GLU A 35 1.70 -17.86 -1.95
CA GLU A 35 1.22 -18.99 -2.75
C GLU A 35 -0.20 -18.80 -3.30
N ASP A 36 -0.86 -17.70 -2.98
CA ASP A 36 -2.29 -17.51 -3.24
C ASP A 36 -2.58 -16.33 -4.19
N PRO A 37 -2.77 -16.56 -5.48
CA PRO A 37 -3.01 -15.49 -6.46
C PRO A 37 -4.37 -14.79 -6.30
N SER A 38 -5.23 -15.26 -5.39
CA SER A 38 -6.49 -14.56 -5.08
C SER A 38 -6.30 -13.31 -4.20
N VAL A 39 -5.10 -13.14 -3.64
CA VAL A 39 -4.71 -11.92 -2.93
C VAL A 39 -3.43 -11.39 -3.55
N PHE A 40 -3.52 -10.20 -4.13
CA PHE A 40 -2.35 -9.52 -4.68
C PHE A 40 -1.78 -8.58 -3.62
N TYR A 41 -0.53 -8.79 -3.26
CA TYR A 41 0.18 -7.96 -2.29
C TYR A 41 1.15 -7.03 -3.01
N ILE A 42 1.01 -5.73 -2.80
CA ILE A 42 1.93 -4.69 -3.30
C ILE A 42 2.51 -3.95 -2.10
N SER A 43 3.83 -3.83 -2.03
CA SER A 43 4.51 -3.10 -0.96
C SER A 43 5.52 -2.10 -1.50
N LEU A 44 5.42 -0.84 -1.01
CA LEU A 44 6.42 0.21 -1.21
C LEU A 44 7.09 0.46 0.14
N HIS A 45 8.34 0.08 0.28
CA HIS A 45 9.04 0.10 1.56
C HIS A 45 10.52 0.47 1.39
N GLN A 46 11.13 1.00 2.43
CA GLN A 46 12.57 1.25 2.43
C GLN A 46 13.35 -0.07 2.34
N TYR A 47 14.38 -0.10 1.49
CA TYR A 47 15.23 -1.28 1.34
C TYR A 47 16.68 -0.90 0.99
N PRO A 48 17.70 -1.50 1.63
CA PRO A 48 17.59 -2.44 2.76
C PRO A 48 17.16 -1.74 4.06
N HIS A 49 16.21 -2.33 4.77
CA HIS A 49 15.71 -1.86 6.06
C HIS A 49 15.08 -3.02 6.83
N TYR A 50 14.68 -2.81 8.10
CA TYR A 50 13.91 -3.82 8.82
C TYR A 50 12.62 -4.19 8.04
N PRO A 51 12.25 -5.47 7.93
CA PRO A 51 12.84 -6.67 8.55
C PRO A 51 13.91 -7.35 7.69
N GLY A 52 14.41 -6.76 6.60
CA GLY A 52 15.43 -7.30 5.74
C GLY A 52 14.92 -8.17 4.59
N THR A 53 13.61 -8.18 4.38
CA THR A 53 12.89 -8.86 3.29
C THR A 53 12.27 -7.84 2.33
N GLY A 54 11.60 -8.28 1.27
CA GLY A 54 10.95 -7.41 0.30
C GLY A 54 11.84 -7.04 -0.89
N ALA A 55 12.79 -7.90 -1.24
CA ALA A 55 13.54 -7.71 -2.46
C ALA A 55 12.62 -7.78 -3.70
N ARG A 56 12.95 -7.05 -4.74
CA ARG A 56 12.16 -7.04 -6.00
C ARG A 56 11.96 -8.43 -6.61
N SER A 57 12.85 -9.38 -6.33
CA SER A 57 12.76 -10.75 -6.80
C SER A 57 11.80 -11.63 -6.02
N GLU A 58 11.28 -11.15 -4.89
CA GLU A 58 10.26 -11.84 -4.10
C GLU A 58 8.89 -11.52 -4.70
N ASP A 59 8.51 -12.28 -5.74
CA ASP A 59 7.31 -12.06 -6.55
C ASP A 59 6.18 -13.07 -6.29
N GLY A 60 6.30 -13.84 -5.21
CA GLY A 60 5.44 -14.97 -4.89
C GLY A 60 6.07 -16.30 -5.27
N ILE A 61 5.47 -17.39 -4.79
CA ILE A 61 5.97 -18.76 -5.03
C ILE A 61 4.83 -19.67 -5.54
N SER A 62 5.20 -20.79 -6.12
CA SER A 62 4.25 -21.81 -6.58
C SER A 62 3.13 -21.19 -7.45
N ARG A 63 1.88 -21.34 -7.06
CA ARG A 63 0.71 -20.78 -7.75
C ARG A 63 0.59 -19.26 -7.62
N GLY A 64 1.16 -18.69 -6.57
CA GLY A 64 1.12 -17.25 -6.29
C GLY A 64 2.24 -16.45 -6.95
N ARG A 65 3.06 -17.09 -7.80
CA ARG A 65 4.10 -16.36 -8.54
C ARG A 65 3.48 -15.26 -9.40
N GLY A 66 3.98 -14.02 -9.24
CA GLY A 66 3.43 -12.82 -9.86
C GLY A 66 2.27 -12.17 -9.07
N ALA A 67 1.87 -12.74 -7.92
CA ALA A 67 0.86 -12.14 -7.04
C ALA A 67 1.47 -11.34 -5.86
N THR A 68 2.75 -11.06 -5.94
CA THR A 68 3.47 -10.15 -5.04
C THR A 68 4.27 -9.15 -5.87
N LEU A 69 4.16 -7.87 -5.54
CA LEU A 69 4.93 -6.80 -6.17
C LEU A 69 5.66 -5.99 -5.09
N ASN A 70 6.94 -6.21 -4.96
CA ASN A 70 7.79 -5.41 -4.09
C ASN A 70 8.42 -4.24 -4.85
N CYS A 71 8.23 -3.04 -4.32
CA CYS A 71 8.82 -1.79 -4.77
C CYS A 71 9.83 -1.29 -3.71
N PRO A 72 11.01 -1.91 -3.62
CA PRO A 72 12.05 -1.46 -2.68
C PRO A 72 12.52 -0.06 -3.04
N MET A 73 12.50 0.84 -2.05
CA MET A 73 12.88 2.24 -2.12
C MET A 73 14.18 2.49 -1.37
N THR A 74 15.10 3.20 -2.00
CA THR A 74 16.37 3.57 -1.35
C THR A 74 16.15 4.68 -0.31
N ALA A 75 16.86 4.62 0.81
CA ALA A 75 16.85 5.71 1.79
C ALA A 75 17.16 7.06 1.13
N GLY A 76 16.43 8.10 1.52
CA GLY A 76 16.58 9.46 1.01
C GLY A 76 15.64 9.81 -0.16
N VAL A 77 14.95 8.83 -0.76
CA VAL A 77 13.94 9.12 -1.80
C VAL A 77 12.67 9.73 -1.20
N GLY A 78 11.88 10.39 -2.04
CA GLY A 78 10.67 11.08 -1.62
C GLY A 78 9.53 10.98 -2.62
N ASP A 79 8.72 12.02 -2.68
CA ASP A 79 7.47 12.07 -3.48
C ASP A 79 7.68 11.69 -4.95
N ALA A 80 8.76 12.17 -5.57
CA ALA A 80 9.00 11.95 -6.98
C ALA A 80 9.21 10.47 -7.33
N GLU A 81 10.01 9.76 -6.56
CA GLU A 81 10.31 8.34 -6.76
C GLU A 81 9.09 7.47 -6.44
N TYR A 82 8.30 7.85 -5.43
CA TYR A 82 7.04 7.18 -5.15
C TYR A 82 6.01 7.41 -6.26
N THR A 83 5.88 8.64 -6.77
CA THR A 83 5.04 8.94 -7.95
C THR A 83 5.46 8.09 -9.14
N GLN A 84 6.76 7.97 -9.40
CA GLN A 84 7.27 7.14 -10.49
C GLN A 84 6.91 5.65 -10.26
N ALA A 85 7.13 5.12 -9.05
CA ALA A 85 6.80 3.73 -8.74
C ALA A 85 5.31 3.44 -8.87
N PHE A 86 4.46 4.36 -8.42
CA PHE A 86 3.01 4.25 -8.61
C PHE A 86 2.65 4.21 -10.09
N SER A 87 3.11 5.19 -10.88
CA SER A 87 2.74 5.34 -12.28
C SER A 87 3.26 4.20 -13.15
N GLU A 88 4.50 3.74 -12.92
CA GLU A 88 5.15 2.75 -13.77
C GLU A 88 4.90 1.29 -13.35
N LYS A 89 4.52 1.04 -12.09
CA LYS A 89 4.41 -0.33 -11.56
C LYS A 89 3.08 -0.57 -10.85
N VAL A 90 2.75 0.24 -9.84
CA VAL A 90 1.59 -0.02 -8.97
C VAL A 90 0.28 0.06 -9.74
N LEU A 91 0.02 1.20 -10.39
CA LEU A 91 -1.23 1.41 -11.13
C LEU A 91 -1.39 0.43 -12.30
N PRO A 92 -0.37 0.15 -13.14
CA PRO A 92 -0.48 -0.90 -14.15
C PRO A 92 -0.80 -2.27 -13.56
N ALA A 93 -0.15 -2.67 -12.45
CA ALA A 93 -0.39 -3.95 -11.80
C ALA A 93 -1.81 -4.06 -11.22
N ILE A 94 -2.35 -2.98 -10.63
CA ILE A 94 -3.74 -2.93 -10.16
C ILE A 94 -4.71 -3.07 -11.34
N ASN A 95 -4.46 -2.36 -12.43
CA ASN A 95 -5.29 -2.40 -13.64
C ASN A 95 -5.32 -3.78 -14.29
N ASP A 96 -4.20 -4.49 -14.29
CA ASP A 96 -4.12 -5.86 -14.79
C ASP A 96 -4.80 -6.86 -13.84
N TYR A 97 -4.60 -6.70 -12.55
CA TYR A 97 -5.18 -7.57 -11.52
C TYR A 97 -6.70 -7.42 -11.42
N ARG A 98 -7.25 -6.21 -11.49
CA ARG A 98 -8.68 -5.87 -11.36
C ARG A 98 -9.28 -6.44 -10.07
N PRO A 99 -8.96 -5.85 -8.93
CA PRO A 99 -9.43 -6.34 -7.64
C PRO A 99 -10.94 -6.15 -7.45
N ASP A 100 -11.55 -7.01 -6.65
CA ASP A 100 -12.91 -6.83 -6.14
C ASP A 100 -12.97 -5.88 -4.94
N MET A 101 -11.84 -5.67 -4.27
CA MET A 101 -11.67 -4.76 -3.14
C MET A 101 -10.20 -4.40 -2.92
N ILE A 102 -9.95 -3.17 -2.49
CA ILE A 102 -8.64 -2.67 -2.10
C ILE A 102 -8.57 -2.55 -0.57
N LEU A 103 -7.55 -3.19 0.03
CA LEU A 103 -7.16 -3.01 1.42
C LEU A 103 -5.84 -2.23 1.44
N VAL A 104 -5.76 -1.24 2.32
CA VAL A 104 -4.54 -0.44 2.48
C VAL A 104 -3.96 -0.69 3.86
N SER A 105 -2.73 -1.21 3.93
CA SER A 105 -1.88 -1.14 5.12
C SER A 105 -1.27 0.25 5.14
N ALA A 106 -1.90 1.14 5.90
CA ALA A 106 -1.61 2.56 5.88
C ALA A 106 -0.64 2.93 7.02
N GLY A 107 0.65 2.69 6.79
CA GLY A 107 1.71 3.29 7.59
C GLY A 107 1.98 4.73 7.14
N PHE A 108 2.33 5.58 8.08
CA PHE A 108 2.70 6.97 7.81
C PHE A 108 4.13 7.28 8.22
N ASP A 109 4.92 6.23 8.46
CA ASP A 109 6.31 6.24 8.86
C ASP A 109 7.31 6.39 7.70
N ALA A 110 6.82 6.49 6.47
CA ALA A 110 7.61 6.95 5.34
C ALA A 110 7.62 8.49 5.22
N HIS A 111 6.97 9.22 6.15
CA HIS A 111 7.00 10.69 6.19
C HIS A 111 8.40 11.21 6.48
N GLN A 112 8.76 12.36 5.89
CA GLN A 112 10.09 12.97 6.01
C GLN A 112 10.51 13.30 7.46
N ASP A 113 9.55 13.49 8.37
CA ASP A 113 9.78 13.81 9.78
C ASP A 113 9.73 12.57 10.68
N ASP A 114 9.50 11.38 10.13
CA ASP A 114 9.45 10.17 10.94
C ASP A 114 10.84 9.75 11.43
N PRO A 115 10.99 9.40 12.72
CA PRO A 115 12.30 9.09 13.30
C PRO A 115 12.81 7.67 12.95
N LEU A 116 11.97 6.77 12.46
CA LEU A 116 12.32 5.37 12.22
C LEU A 116 12.59 5.03 10.75
N GLY A 117 12.07 5.84 9.82
CA GLY A 117 12.32 5.73 8.40
C GLY A 117 13.35 6.75 7.89
N ASN A 118 13.88 6.52 6.69
CA ASN A 118 14.69 7.50 5.95
C ASN A 118 14.10 7.72 4.55
N ILE A 119 12.81 7.63 4.42
CA ILE A 119 12.04 8.05 3.26
C ILE A 119 11.54 9.47 3.53
N ASN A 120 11.34 10.27 2.50
CA ASN A 120 11.00 11.69 2.64
C ASN A 120 9.66 12.01 1.96
N LEU A 121 8.60 11.27 2.28
CA LEU A 121 7.27 11.61 1.79
C LEU A 121 6.72 12.83 2.51
N SER A 122 6.05 13.69 1.75
CA SER A 122 5.26 14.78 2.30
C SER A 122 3.85 14.30 2.70
N THR A 123 3.20 15.04 3.60
CA THR A 123 1.77 14.86 3.91
C THR A 123 0.90 14.88 2.65
N GLN A 124 1.21 15.77 1.70
CA GLN A 124 0.46 15.90 0.44
C GLN A 124 0.60 14.66 -0.45
N HIS A 125 1.70 13.95 -0.34
CA HIS A 125 1.90 12.75 -1.13
C HIS A 125 1.00 11.60 -0.66
N TYR A 126 0.71 11.48 0.63
CA TYR A 126 -0.29 10.53 1.13
C TYR A 126 -1.70 10.83 0.58
N ARG A 127 -2.05 12.12 0.44
CA ARG A 127 -3.28 12.51 -0.27
C ARG A 127 -3.26 12.00 -1.70
N TRP A 128 -2.21 12.30 -2.44
CA TRP A 128 -2.08 11.91 -3.85
C TRP A 128 -2.15 10.38 -4.04
N MET A 129 -1.45 9.61 -3.21
CA MET A 129 -1.54 8.13 -3.25
C MET A 129 -2.96 7.64 -2.97
N THR A 130 -3.65 8.29 -2.04
CA THR A 130 -5.05 7.96 -1.70
C THR A 130 -5.98 8.23 -2.88
N GLU A 131 -5.86 9.40 -3.52
CA GLU A 131 -6.63 9.76 -4.71
C GLU A 131 -6.41 8.73 -5.83
N ALA A 132 -5.17 8.38 -6.11
CA ALA A 132 -4.84 7.37 -7.12
C ALA A 132 -5.45 5.99 -6.83
N LEU A 133 -5.52 5.57 -5.56
CA LEU A 133 -6.20 4.33 -5.18
C LEU A 133 -7.71 4.42 -5.22
N MET A 134 -8.29 5.58 -4.92
CA MET A 134 -9.74 5.81 -5.07
C MET A 134 -10.15 5.73 -6.53
N ASP A 135 -9.36 6.30 -7.46
CA ASP A 135 -9.60 6.18 -8.89
C ASP A 135 -9.57 4.71 -9.34
N CYS A 136 -8.61 3.92 -8.84
CA CYS A 136 -8.60 2.48 -9.08
C CYS A 136 -9.82 1.76 -8.49
N ALA A 137 -10.25 2.16 -7.29
CA ALA A 137 -11.41 1.55 -6.63
C ALA A 137 -12.71 1.88 -7.37
N ASP A 138 -12.87 3.09 -7.87
CA ASP A 138 -13.99 3.50 -8.72
C ASP A 138 -14.03 2.67 -10.02
N GLN A 139 -12.87 2.54 -10.65
CA GLN A 139 -12.76 1.82 -11.93
C GLN A 139 -13.01 0.31 -11.82
N HIS A 140 -12.58 -0.35 -10.73
CA HIS A 140 -12.50 -1.81 -10.66
C HIS A 140 -13.41 -2.46 -9.64
N CYS A 141 -13.75 -1.78 -8.55
CA CYS A 141 -14.40 -2.43 -7.41
C CYS A 141 -15.47 -1.58 -6.70
N ASP A 142 -16.22 -0.77 -7.45
CA ASP A 142 -17.36 0.01 -6.95
C ASP A 142 -17.01 0.82 -5.68
N ASN A 143 -15.87 1.47 -5.68
CA ASN A 143 -15.32 2.26 -4.57
C ASN A 143 -15.10 1.47 -3.26
N ARG A 144 -14.92 0.14 -3.35
CA ARG A 144 -14.62 -0.67 -2.18
C ARG A 144 -13.14 -0.55 -1.80
N ILE A 145 -12.86 0.36 -0.89
CA ILE A 145 -11.55 0.57 -0.29
C ILE A 145 -11.66 0.59 1.23
N LEU A 146 -10.74 -0.05 1.92
CA LEU A 146 -10.63 -0.08 3.38
C LEU A 146 -9.19 0.18 3.78
N SER A 147 -8.97 1.10 4.69
CA SER A 147 -7.66 1.43 5.23
C SER A 147 -7.51 0.97 6.67
N VAL A 148 -6.33 0.44 7.01
CA VAL A 148 -5.95 0.00 8.35
C VAL A 148 -4.67 0.73 8.74
N LEU A 149 -4.69 1.45 9.86
CA LEU A 149 -3.51 2.15 10.38
C LEU A 149 -2.43 1.14 10.79
N GLU A 150 -1.20 1.41 10.35
CA GLU A 150 0.01 0.67 10.73
C GLU A 150 1.00 1.61 11.45
N GLY A 151 2.21 1.84 10.90
CA GLY A 151 3.25 2.70 11.47
C GLY A 151 3.00 4.19 11.34
N GLY A 152 3.82 4.96 12.04
CA GLY A 152 3.83 6.42 12.09
C GLY A 152 4.22 6.87 13.50
N TYR A 153 5.45 7.38 13.66
CA TYR A 153 6.08 7.54 14.97
C TYR A 153 6.41 8.98 15.31
N ASP A 154 6.33 9.89 14.35
CA ASP A 154 6.18 11.32 14.62
C ASP A 154 4.70 11.67 14.72
N LEU A 155 4.25 12.16 15.88
CA LEU A 155 2.82 12.33 16.16
C LEU A 155 2.18 13.46 15.34
N ASP A 156 2.93 14.51 15.03
CA ASP A 156 2.42 15.62 14.23
C ASP A 156 2.32 15.21 12.75
N ALA A 157 3.35 14.58 12.23
CA ALA A 157 3.36 14.02 10.88
C ALA A 157 2.25 12.98 10.69
N LEU A 158 2.08 12.09 11.68
CA LEU A 158 1.00 11.10 11.69
C LEU A 158 -0.37 11.78 11.65
N ALA A 159 -0.62 12.74 12.53
CA ALA A 159 -1.91 13.44 12.60
C ALA A 159 -2.24 14.14 11.28
N HIS A 160 -1.30 14.86 10.68
CA HIS A 160 -1.50 15.54 9.41
C HIS A 160 -1.71 14.56 8.26
N SER A 161 -0.89 13.50 8.18
CA SER A 161 -0.97 12.52 7.09
C SER A 161 -2.24 11.67 7.16
N VAL A 162 -2.65 11.25 8.37
CA VAL A 162 -3.94 10.57 8.59
C VAL A 162 -5.10 11.49 8.24
N SER A 163 -5.06 12.77 8.63
CA SER A 163 -6.10 13.73 8.29
C SER A 163 -6.23 13.91 6.78
N ALA A 164 -5.10 14.06 6.07
CA ALA A 164 -5.08 14.15 4.61
C ALA A 164 -5.66 12.88 3.96
N HIS A 165 -5.24 11.70 4.42
CA HIS A 165 -5.72 10.41 3.92
C HIS A 165 -7.25 10.23 4.14
N ILE A 166 -7.72 10.42 5.37
CA ILE A 166 -9.15 10.25 5.71
C ILE A 166 -10.00 11.33 5.04
N GLY A 167 -9.52 12.57 4.99
CA GLY A 167 -10.21 13.67 4.30
C GLY A 167 -10.42 13.34 2.83
N THR A 168 -9.40 12.81 2.17
CA THR A 168 -9.47 12.37 0.78
C THR A 168 -10.48 11.22 0.61
N LEU A 169 -10.39 10.17 1.45
CA LEU A 169 -11.35 9.05 1.41
C LEU A 169 -12.81 9.51 1.62
N ALA A 170 -13.01 10.55 2.43
CA ALA A 170 -14.34 11.11 2.70
C ALA A 170 -14.82 12.13 1.63
N GLY A 171 -13.98 12.43 0.63
CA GLY A 171 -14.29 13.44 -0.38
C GLY A 171 -14.32 14.88 0.18
N ILE A 172 -13.63 15.11 1.29
CA ILE A 172 -13.53 16.43 1.92
C ILE A 172 -12.34 17.15 1.29
N SER A 173 -12.62 18.19 0.53
CA SER A 173 -11.59 19.12 0.06
C SER A 173 -11.10 19.93 1.27
N ASP A 174 -9.78 20.09 1.41
CA ASP A 174 -9.25 21.03 2.39
C ASP A 174 -9.81 22.43 2.10
N PRO A 175 -10.12 23.21 3.14
CA PRO A 175 -10.56 24.58 3.00
C PRO A 175 -9.48 25.49 2.42
#